data_b41c5ce29714afaf68c908b341462e5c
#
_entry.id   b41c5ce29714afaf68c908b341462e5c
#
_cell.length_a   1.000
_cell.length_b   1.000
_cell.length_c   1.000
_cell.angle_alpha   90.00
_cell.angle_beta   90.00
_cell.angle_gamma   90.00
#
_symmetry.space_group_name_H-M   'P 1'
#
loop_
_entity.id
_entity.type
_entity.pdbx_description
1 polymer ?
#
loop_
_entity_poly.entity_id
_entity_poly.type
_entity_poly.pdbx_seq_one_letter_code
_entity_poly.pdbx_strand_id
1 'polypeptide(L)'
;RIAIGRSPSTVAIYLRAIRRMPERPQGALPRDRARTLAPIEVSQPGVRINPVRLALFRDVCGSPDGGLLVPPAYPECLFLGPMAEAVLSDAFPFSPFGLIHVRQRIALLCPIDPGVTLDLSCRLVEIRETDRGFEVDFAMRADAVGTEAWNGTTTLLSRNERARSGHGRSRDGQAPWISGEDPFRSIV
;
A
#
# COMPACT_ATOMS: atom_id res chain seq x y z
N ARG A 1 0.93 12.34 13.62
CA ARG A 1 -0.06 12.54 12.55
C ARG A 1 0.51 13.50 11.52
N ILE A 2 0.43 13.14 10.24
CA ILE A 2 0.94 13.92 9.11
C ILE A 2 -0.26 14.28 8.23
N ALA A 3 -0.47 15.56 7.94
CA ALA A 3 -1.49 16.00 7.00
C ALA A 3 -0.80 16.49 5.72
N ILE A 4 -1.25 16.01 4.56
CA ILE A 4 -0.75 16.43 3.26
C ILE A 4 -1.86 17.07 2.44
N GLY A 5 -1.62 18.27 1.92
CA GLY A 5 -2.60 18.98 1.07
C GLY A 5 -2.58 18.49 -0.38
N ARG A 6 -1.46 17.94 -0.84
CA ARG A 6 -1.31 17.43 -2.21
C ARG A 6 -0.33 16.26 -2.23
N SER A 7 -0.65 15.22 -3.00
CA SER A 7 0.27 14.10 -3.20
C SER A 7 1.60 14.61 -3.78
N PRO A 8 2.74 14.21 -3.20
CA PRO A 8 4.05 14.54 -3.75
C PRO A 8 4.20 13.89 -5.13
N SER A 9 5.00 14.51 -5.99
CA SER A 9 5.33 13.90 -7.28
C SER A 9 6.18 12.64 -7.07
N THR A 10 6.07 11.68 -7.98
CA THR A 10 6.86 10.44 -7.94
C THR A 10 8.36 10.74 -7.84
N VAL A 11 8.86 11.75 -8.57
CA VAL A 11 10.25 12.18 -8.51
C VAL A 11 10.64 12.69 -7.12
N ALA A 12 9.78 13.48 -6.47
CA ALA A 12 10.04 13.98 -5.12
C ALA A 12 10.07 12.81 -4.10
N ILE A 13 9.21 11.81 -4.25
CA ILE A 13 9.21 10.60 -3.42
C ILE A 13 10.56 9.87 -3.57
N TYR A 14 11.01 9.61 -4.80
CA TYR A 14 12.28 8.93 -5.07
C TYR A 14 13.48 9.69 -4.52
N LEU A 15 13.57 10.99 -4.73
CA LEU A 15 14.67 11.82 -4.21
C LEU A 15 14.73 11.80 -2.68
N ARG A 16 13.59 11.85 -2.00
CA ARG A 16 13.52 11.74 -0.53
C ARG A 16 13.91 10.35 -0.06
N ALA A 17 13.46 9.31 -0.76
CA ALA A 17 13.81 7.93 -0.45
C ALA A 17 15.34 7.71 -0.56
N ILE A 18 15.99 8.17 -1.64
CA ILE A 18 17.44 8.07 -1.85
C ILE A 18 18.21 8.76 -0.72
N ARG A 19 17.79 9.96 -0.30
CA ARG A 19 18.46 10.70 0.79
C ARG A 19 18.40 9.96 2.13
N ARG A 20 17.37 9.14 2.34
CA ARG A 20 17.17 8.37 3.60
C ARG A 20 17.71 6.93 3.56
N MET A 21 18.23 6.51 2.41
CA MET A 21 18.73 5.15 2.21
C MET A 21 19.83 4.72 3.20
N PRO A 22 20.82 5.57 3.54
CA PRO A 22 21.91 5.16 4.45
C PRO A 22 21.51 5.09 5.92
N GLU A 23 20.36 5.64 6.31
CA GLU A 23 20.01 5.85 7.72
C GLU A 23 19.19 4.71 8.35
N ARG A 24 18.67 3.77 7.53
CA ARG A 24 17.71 2.78 8.01
C ARG A 24 18.10 1.34 7.65
N PRO A 25 18.04 0.44 8.65
CA PRO A 25 18.34 -0.97 8.42
C PRO A 25 17.29 -1.63 7.52
N GLN A 26 17.73 -2.60 6.73
CA GLN A 26 16.85 -3.53 6.05
C GLN A 26 16.66 -4.76 6.93
N GLY A 27 15.41 -5.18 7.16
CA GLY A 27 15.10 -6.44 7.81
C GLY A 27 15.50 -6.57 9.28
N ALA A 28 15.91 -5.49 9.94
CA ALA A 28 16.20 -5.47 11.36
C ALA A 28 15.43 -4.36 12.06
N LEU A 29 14.70 -4.70 13.10
CA LEU A 29 14.12 -3.71 14.01
C LEU A 29 15.13 -3.45 15.13
N PRO A 30 15.52 -2.19 15.39
CA PRO A 30 16.23 -1.86 16.60
C PRO A 30 15.38 -2.32 17.80
N ARG A 31 15.97 -3.11 18.70
CA ARG A 31 15.27 -3.72 19.86
C ARG A 31 14.50 -2.70 20.70
N ASP A 32 14.99 -1.48 20.75
CA ASP A 32 14.38 -0.38 21.50
C ASP A 32 13.14 0.21 20.80
N ARG A 33 13.03 0.10 19.47
CA ARG A 33 11.88 0.59 18.69
C ARG A 33 10.75 -0.42 18.57
N ALA A 34 10.98 -1.71 18.78
CA ALA A 34 9.94 -2.74 18.71
C ALA A 34 8.87 -2.55 19.81
N ARG A 35 9.19 -1.85 20.89
CA ARG A 35 8.28 -1.65 22.04
C ARG A 35 7.48 -0.35 22.01
N THR A 36 7.86 0.65 21.21
CA THR A 36 7.19 1.96 21.19
C THR A 36 7.26 2.58 19.81
N LEU A 37 6.55 1.97 18.86
CA LEU A 37 6.36 2.62 17.56
C LEU A 37 5.43 3.82 17.75
N ALA A 38 5.94 5.01 17.45
CA ALA A 38 5.09 6.17 17.37
C ALA A 38 4.01 5.94 16.29
N PRO A 39 2.74 6.29 16.55
CA PRO A 39 1.68 6.08 15.59
C PRO A 39 1.95 6.86 14.30
N ILE A 40 2.04 6.15 13.17
CA ILE A 40 2.16 6.75 11.85
C ILE A 40 0.77 6.80 11.26
N GLU A 41 0.27 8.00 11.05
CA GLU A 41 -1.00 8.26 10.39
C GLU A 41 -0.83 9.44 9.44
N VAL A 42 -1.21 9.24 8.19
CA VAL A 42 -1.18 10.25 7.13
C VAL A 42 -2.59 10.48 6.65
N SER A 43 -3.03 11.73 6.60
CA SER A 43 -4.31 12.14 6.06
C SER A 43 -4.14 13.07 4.87
N GLN A 44 -4.96 12.89 3.85
CA GLN A 44 -5.03 13.73 2.65
C GLN A 44 -6.48 14.04 2.33
N PRO A 45 -7.01 15.18 2.76
CA PRO A 45 -8.36 15.58 2.43
C PRO A 45 -8.48 16.12 1.00
N GLY A 46 -9.69 16.10 0.47
CA GLY A 46 -10.05 16.80 -0.75
C GLY A 46 -9.46 16.21 -2.03
N VAL A 47 -9.21 14.90 -2.09
CA VAL A 47 -8.64 14.22 -3.26
C VAL A 47 -9.68 14.06 -4.34
N ARG A 48 -9.42 14.63 -5.52
CA ARG A 48 -10.25 14.47 -6.70
C ARG A 48 -9.73 13.34 -7.58
N ILE A 49 -10.64 12.54 -8.10
CA ILE A 49 -10.32 11.51 -9.07
C ILE A 49 -10.00 12.17 -10.41
N ASN A 50 -8.81 11.89 -10.94
CA ASN A 50 -8.41 12.39 -12.24
C ASN A 50 -9.04 11.52 -13.34
N PRO A 51 -9.91 12.08 -14.23
CA PRO A 51 -10.64 11.28 -15.23
C PRO A 51 -9.71 10.61 -16.24
N VAL A 52 -8.60 11.23 -16.60
CA VAL A 52 -7.63 10.64 -17.54
C VAL A 52 -6.94 9.43 -16.92
N ARG A 53 -6.54 9.53 -15.64
CA ARG A 53 -5.93 8.41 -14.93
C ARG A 53 -6.92 7.27 -14.69
N LEU A 54 -8.18 7.60 -14.41
CA LEU A 54 -9.22 6.60 -14.24
C LEU A 54 -9.49 5.86 -15.56
N ALA A 55 -9.54 6.58 -16.69
CA ALA A 55 -9.70 5.96 -18.01
C ALA A 55 -8.51 5.03 -18.34
N LEU A 56 -7.27 5.50 -18.10
CA LEU A 56 -6.06 4.68 -18.28
C LEU A 56 -6.07 3.43 -17.40
N PHE A 57 -6.50 3.55 -16.15
CA PHE A 57 -6.63 2.40 -15.24
C PHE A 57 -7.61 1.36 -15.77
N ARG A 58 -8.77 1.83 -16.28
CA ARG A 58 -9.79 0.94 -16.87
C ARG A 58 -9.24 0.20 -18.09
N ASP A 59 -8.54 0.90 -18.95
CA ASP A 59 -7.91 0.32 -20.14
C ASP A 59 -6.90 -0.76 -19.79
N VAL A 60 -5.95 -0.45 -18.89
CA VAL A 60 -4.88 -1.38 -18.47
C VAL A 60 -5.43 -2.59 -17.70
N CYS A 61 -6.47 -2.40 -16.88
CA CYS A 61 -7.05 -3.47 -16.06
C CYS A 61 -8.16 -4.26 -16.78
N GLY A 62 -8.46 -3.95 -18.04
CA GLY A 62 -9.54 -4.60 -18.78
C GLY A 62 -10.93 -4.37 -18.17
N SER A 63 -11.09 -3.27 -17.42
CA SER A 63 -12.37 -2.91 -16.85
C SER A 63 -13.28 -2.35 -17.95
N PRO A 64 -14.50 -2.88 -18.12
CA PRO A 64 -15.32 -2.50 -19.27
C PRO A 64 -15.57 -1.00 -19.33
N ASP A 65 -15.42 -0.44 -20.54
CA ASP A 65 -15.83 0.93 -20.84
C ASP A 65 -17.32 1.11 -20.56
N GLY A 66 -17.67 2.18 -19.88
CA GLY A 66 -19.06 2.53 -19.56
C GLY A 66 -19.46 2.33 -18.11
N GLY A 67 -18.58 1.88 -17.25
CA GLY A 67 -18.83 1.93 -15.81
C GLY A 67 -18.96 3.39 -15.35
N LEU A 68 -20.17 3.78 -14.90
CA LEU A 68 -20.41 5.12 -14.34
C LEU A 68 -19.64 5.31 -13.00
N LEU A 69 -19.21 4.22 -12.39
CA LEU A 69 -18.62 4.19 -11.06
C LEU A 69 -17.09 3.90 -11.09
N VAL A 70 -16.42 4.24 -10.03
CA VAL A 70 -14.99 3.97 -9.84
C VAL A 70 -14.79 2.46 -9.61
N PRO A 71 -13.88 1.78 -10.36
CA PRO A 71 -13.56 0.38 -10.11
C PRO A 71 -13.04 0.17 -8.67
N PRO A 72 -13.40 -0.94 -7.99
CA PRO A 72 -13.05 -1.19 -6.59
C PRO A 72 -11.55 -1.11 -6.27
N ALA A 73 -10.68 -1.46 -7.21
CA ALA A 73 -9.23 -1.41 -7.03
C ALA A 73 -8.61 -0.03 -7.33
N TYR A 74 -9.33 0.88 -7.98
CA TYR A 74 -8.78 2.20 -8.35
C TYR A 74 -8.40 3.08 -7.15
N PRO A 75 -9.17 3.14 -6.04
CA PRO A 75 -8.81 3.96 -4.89
C PRO A 75 -7.41 3.67 -4.34
N GLU A 76 -6.93 2.42 -4.45
CA GLU A 76 -5.55 2.04 -4.06
C GLU A 76 -4.49 2.93 -4.73
N CYS A 77 -4.70 3.30 -6.00
CA CYS A 77 -3.77 4.17 -6.74
C CYS A 77 -3.66 5.58 -6.14
N LEU A 78 -4.69 6.03 -5.41
CA LEU A 78 -4.70 7.34 -4.77
C LEU A 78 -3.84 7.36 -3.50
N PHE A 79 -3.58 6.20 -2.90
CA PHE A 79 -2.80 6.06 -1.67
C PHE A 79 -1.29 6.10 -1.87
N LEU A 80 -0.78 6.18 -3.11
CA LEU A 80 0.66 6.28 -3.37
C LEU A 80 1.31 7.44 -2.59
N GLY A 81 0.66 8.62 -2.54
CA GLY A 81 1.14 9.77 -1.79
C GLY A 81 1.13 9.55 -0.28
N PRO A 82 -0.02 9.26 0.34
CA PRO A 82 -0.13 8.95 1.77
C PRO A 82 0.80 7.82 2.22
N MET A 83 0.88 6.72 1.47
CA MET A 83 1.76 5.60 1.76
C MET A 83 3.24 6.00 1.72
N ALA A 84 3.65 6.75 0.69
CA ALA A 84 5.01 7.24 0.58
C ALA A 84 5.39 8.15 1.76
N GLU A 85 4.50 9.05 2.19
CA GLU A 85 4.72 9.89 3.36
C GLU A 85 4.85 9.06 4.65
N ALA A 86 4.01 8.01 4.80
CA ALA A 86 4.09 7.11 5.95
C ALA A 86 5.44 6.37 5.99
N VAL A 87 5.85 5.78 4.88
CA VAL A 87 7.12 5.01 4.75
C VAL A 87 8.35 5.92 4.85
N LEU A 88 8.26 7.17 4.39
CA LEU A 88 9.35 8.15 4.47
C LEU A 88 9.37 8.92 5.79
N SER A 89 8.41 8.75 6.69
CA SER A 89 8.39 9.41 8.00
C SER A 89 9.54 8.92 8.88
N ASP A 90 10.06 9.77 9.79
CA ASP A 90 11.15 9.39 10.70
C ASP A 90 10.76 8.28 11.68
N ALA A 91 9.47 8.12 11.92
CA ALA A 91 8.93 7.08 12.77
C ALA A 91 8.92 5.69 12.10
N PHE A 92 8.98 5.61 10.76
CA PHE A 92 8.99 4.33 10.06
C PHE A 92 10.36 3.65 10.20
N PRO A 93 10.41 2.40 10.72
CA PRO A 93 11.68 1.82 11.17
C PRO A 93 12.55 1.22 10.07
N PHE A 94 12.00 0.95 8.88
CA PHE A 94 12.70 0.25 7.81
C PHE A 94 13.14 1.17 6.67
N SER A 95 14.14 0.72 5.90
CA SER A 95 14.49 1.38 4.64
C SER A 95 13.30 1.35 3.67
N PRO A 96 12.97 2.45 3.01
CA PRO A 96 11.94 2.48 1.97
C PRO A 96 12.31 1.63 0.76
N PHE A 97 13.60 1.40 0.54
CA PHE A 97 14.09 0.54 -0.53
C PHE A 97 14.13 -0.92 -0.09
N GLY A 98 13.67 -1.80 -0.99
CA GLY A 98 13.60 -3.24 -0.72
C GLY A 98 12.35 -3.66 0.03
N LEU A 99 11.40 -2.76 0.28
CA LEU A 99 10.05 -3.13 0.69
C LEU A 99 9.34 -3.83 -0.48
N ILE A 100 8.74 -4.97 -0.19
CA ILE A 100 8.03 -5.78 -1.17
C ILE A 100 6.56 -5.78 -0.79
N HIS A 101 5.68 -5.41 -1.73
CA HIS A 101 4.24 -5.56 -1.55
C HIS A 101 3.89 -7.05 -1.65
N VAL A 102 3.42 -7.64 -0.56
CA VAL A 102 3.18 -9.09 -0.47
C VAL A 102 1.71 -9.45 -0.35
N ARG A 103 0.86 -8.53 0.09
CA ARG A 103 -0.57 -8.77 0.24
C ARG A 103 -1.37 -7.49 0.13
N GLN A 104 -2.52 -7.59 -0.50
CA GLN A 104 -3.52 -6.53 -0.60
C GLN A 104 -4.90 -7.08 -0.24
N ARG A 105 -5.63 -6.32 0.58
CA ARG A 105 -7.06 -6.53 0.83
C ARG A 105 -7.79 -5.24 0.51
N ILE A 106 -8.93 -5.35 -0.15
CA ILE A 106 -9.78 -4.23 -0.56
C ILE A 106 -11.22 -4.55 -0.22
N ALA A 107 -11.94 -3.56 0.29
CA ALA A 107 -13.39 -3.59 0.46
C ALA A 107 -14.00 -2.29 -0.09
N LEU A 108 -14.87 -2.41 -1.06
CA LEU A 108 -15.76 -1.32 -1.52
C LEU A 108 -17.04 -1.41 -0.70
N LEU A 109 -17.29 -0.39 0.13
CA LEU A 109 -18.45 -0.36 1.04
C LEU A 109 -19.66 0.30 0.39
N CYS A 110 -19.42 1.30 -0.45
CA CYS A 110 -20.46 1.87 -1.29
C CYS A 110 -19.88 2.32 -2.64
N PRO A 111 -20.74 2.41 -3.68
CA PRO A 111 -20.32 2.88 -4.99
C PRO A 111 -19.72 4.29 -4.93
N ILE A 112 -18.62 4.52 -5.62
CA ILE A 112 -17.92 5.81 -5.68
C ILE A 112 -18.17 6.42 -7.07
N ASP A 113 -18.78 7.60 -7.09
CA ASP A 113 -18.91 8.40 -8.31
C ASP A 113 -17.56 9.07 -8.63
N PRO A 114 -17.11 9.09 -9.91
CA PRO A 114 -15.87 9.73 -10.30
C PRO A 114 -15.78 11.24 -9.99
N GLY A 115 -16.92 11.92 -9.89
CA GLY A 115 -16.99 13.34 -9.57
C GLY A 115 -16.87 13.67 -8.08
N VAL A 116 -16.94 12.67 -7.20
CA VAL A 116 -16.88 12.90 -5.75
C VAL A 116 -15.47 13.24 -5.30
N THR A 117 -15.38 14.02 -4.23
CA THR A 117 -14.11 14.29 -3.54
C THR A 117 -13.95 13.29 -2.40
N LEU A 118 -12.74 12.74 -2.27
CA LEU A 118 -12.41 11.73 -1.26
C LEU A 118 -11.46 12.30 -0.20
N ASP A 119 -11.69 11.95 1.05
CA ASP A 119 -10.76 12.17 2.14
C ASP A 119 -10.04 10.85 2.43
N LEU A 120 -8.71 10.87 2.29
CA LEU A 120 -7.89 9.66 2.44
C LEU A 120 -7.18 9.64 3.78
N SER A 121 -7.12 8.46 4.40
CA SER A 121 -6.26 8.20 5.56
C SER A 121 -5.50 6.90 5.42
N CYS A 122 -4.21 6.92 5.76
CA CYS A 122 -3.31 5.78 5.74
C CYS A 122 -2.62 5.68 7.10
N ARG A 123 -2.74 4.53 7.75
CA ARG A 123 -2.22 4.32 9.10
C ARG A 123 -1.44 3.01 9.17
N LEU A 124 -0.22 3.06 9.75
CA LEU A 124 0.49 1.86 10.15
C LEU A 124 -0.25 1.23 11.33
N VAL A 125 -0.66 -0.03 11.20
CA VAL A 125 -1.47 -0.75 12.21
C VAL A 125 -0.72 -1.88 12.87
N GLU A 126 0.19 -2.56 12.15
CA GLU A 126 0.91 -3.70 12.69
C GLU A 126 2.29 -3.88 12.07
N ILE A 127 3.23 -4.38 12.86
CA ILE A 127 4.50 -4.92 12.40
C ILE A 127 4.64 -6.31 13.01
N ARG A 128 4.81 -7.33 12.15
CA ARG A 128 4.98 -8.73 12.56
C ARG A 128 6.33 -9.25 12.11
N GLU A 129 7.02 -9.95 13.00
CA GLU A 129 8.21 -10.71 12.63
C GLU A 129 7.79 -12.04 11.97
N THR A 130 8.48 -12.40 10.89
CA THR A 130 8.31 -13.65 10.15
C THR A 130 9.69 -14.23 9.82
N ASP A 131 9.73 -15.47 9.38
CA ASP A 131 10.95 -16.14 8.90
C ASP A 131 11.62 -15.43 7.71
N ARG A 132 10.87 -14.65 6.93
CA ARG A 132 11.36 -13.87 5.78
C ARG A 132 11.77 -12.44 6.11
N GLY A 133 11.42 -11.94 7.30
CA GLY A 133 11.65 -10.56 7.71
C GLY A 133 10.48 -9.99 8.50
N PHE A 134 10.24 -8.70 8.34
CA PHE A 134 9.14 -8.02 9.01
C PHE A 134 8.02 -7.67 8.02
N GLU A 135 6.82 -8.14 8.27
CA GLU A 135 5.61 -7.70 7.58
C GLU A 135 5.05 -6.47 8.29
N VAL A 136 4.67 -5.48 7.50
CA VAL A 136 4.13 -4.19 7.96
C VAL A 136 2.77 -3.97 7.30
N ASP A 137 1.73 -3.84 8.10
CA ASP A 137 0.38 -3.59 7.63
C ASP A 137 0.02 -2.11 7.71
N PHE A 138 -0.44 -1.57 6.59
CA PHE A 138 -1.03 -0.25 6.49
C PHE A 138 -2.53 -0.37 6.24
N ALA A 139 -3.34 0.15 7.16
CA ALA A 139 -4.76 0.33 6.92
C ALA A 139 -5.00 1.63 6.18
N MET A 140 -5.80 1.55 5.13
CA MET A 140 -6.18 2.66 4.26
C MET A 140 -7.68 2.82 4.25
N ARG A 141 -8.15 4.05 4.21
CA ARG A 141 -9.56 4.40 4.20
C ARG A 141 -9.79 5.60 3.30
N ALA A 142 -10.83 5.52 2.49
CA ALA A 142 -11.33 6.63 1.69
C ALA A 142 -12.78 6.95 2.08
N ASP A 143 -13.00 8.17 2.53
CA ASP A 143 -14.32 8.69 2.87
C ASP A 143 -14.86 9.55 1.72
N ALA A 144 -16.10 9.32 1.33
CA ALA A 144 -16.86 10.14 0.41
C ALA A 144 -17.99 10.83 1.18
N VAL A 145 -18.04 12.16 1.13
CA VAL A 145 -19.07 12.96 1.81
C VAL A 145 -19.21 12.59 3.30
N GLY A 146 -18.06 12.38 3.97
CA GLY A 146 -18.02 12.05 5.42
C GLY A 146 -18.40 10.60 5.75
N THR A 147 -18.63 9.74 4.77
CA THR A 147 -18.95 8.33 4.96
C THR A 147 -17.84 7.46 4.38
N GLU A 148 -17.46 6.40 5.08
CA GLU A 148 -16.48 5.44 4.59
C GLU A 148 -17.03 4.72 3.36
N ALA A 149 -16.41 4.97 2.20
CA ALA A 149 -16.79 4.38 0.93
C ALA A 149 -15.92 3.21 0.54
N TRP A 150 -14.66 3.20 1.00
CA TRP A 150 -13.69 2.21 0.64
C TRP A 150 -12.65 2.04 1.76
N ASN A 151 -12.21 0.81 1.97
CA ASN A 151 -11.02 0.55 2.78
C ASN A 151 -10.13 -0.53 2.17
N GLY A 152 -8.89 -0.56 2.62
CA GLY A 152 -7.91 -1.55 2.22
C GLY A 152 -6.85 -1.77 3.27
N THR A 153 -6.14 -2.89 3.15
CA THR A 153 -4.94 -3.16 3.93
C THR A 153 -3.83 -3.60 2.98
N THR A 154 -2.73 -2.86 2.98
CA THR A 154 -1.51 -3.21 2.24
C THR A 154 -0.50 -3.79 3.20
N THR A 155 0.02 -4.98 2.91
CA THR A 155 1.12 -5.59 3.66
C THR A 155 2.43 -5.44 2.87
N LEU A 156 3.41 -4.77 3.46
CA LEU A 156 4.76 -4.65 2.94
C LEU A 156 5.71 -5.56 3.73
N LEU A 157 6.63 -6.22 3.04
CA LEU A 157 7.67 -7.06 3.64
C LEU A 157 9.03 -6.34 3.56
N SER A 158 9.66 -6.12 4.71
CA SER A 158 11.08 -5.77 4.84
C SER A 158 11.89 -7.05 5.06
N ARG A 159 12.64 -7.49 4.02
CA ARG A 159 13.34 -8.77 4.05
C ARG A 159 14.55 -8.77 4.97
N ASN A 160 14.80 -9.88 5.67
CA ASN A 160 16.04 -10.14 6.38
C ASN A 160 17.22 -10.29 5.41
N GLU A 161 18.41 -9.79 5.78
CA GLU A 161 19.61 -9.99 4.98
C GLU A 161 19.96 -11.48 4.81
N ARG A 162 19.71 -12.31 5.84
CA ARG A 162 19.89 -13.77 5.78
C ARG A 162 18.98 -14.43 4.73
N ALA A 163 17.78 -13.95 4.52
CA ALA A 163 16.88 -14.44 3.47
C ALA A 163 17.31 -14.03 2.06
N ARG A 164 18.17 -13.00 1.92
CA ARG A 164 18.77 -12.58 0.63
C ARG A 164 19.95 -13.47 0.21
N SER A 165 20.72 -13.97 1.16
CA SER A 165 21.88 -14.84 0.91
C SER A 165 21.51 -16.31 0.69
N GLY A 166 20.31 -16.72 1.07
CA GLY A 166 19.79 -18.09 0.92
C GLY A 166 19.28 -18.47 -0.48
N HIS A 167 19.36 -17.59 -1.50
CA HIS A 167 19.01 -17.89 -2.88
C HIS A 167 20.20 -18.49 -3.68
N GLY A 168 21.05 -19.26 -3.01
CA GLY A 168 21.96 -20.20 -3.64
C GLY A 168 21.22 -21.48 -3.99
N ARG A 169 20.73 -21.61 -5.25
CA ARG A 169 20.39 -22.86 -5.94
C ARG A 169 19.56 -23.87 -5.15
N SER A 170 18.26 -23.78 -5.25
CA SER A 170 17.43 -24.96 -5.46
C SER A 170 16.68 -24.77 -6.79
N ARG A 171 17.29 -25.22 -7.85
CA ARG A 171 16.60 -25.61 -9.07
C ARG A 171 16.10 -27.01 -8.82
N ASP A 172 14.91 -27.15 -8.29
CA ASP A 172 14.00 -28.28 -8.46
C ASP A 172 12.80 -28.02 -7.54
N GLY A 173 11.73 -27.68 -8.16
CA GLY A 173 10.47 -27.46 -7.46
C GLY A 173 9.55 -26.64 -8.34
N GLN A 174 8.84 -27.30 -9.24
CA GLN A 174 7.65 -26.76 -9.86
C GLN A 174 6.83 -26.03 -8.80
N ALA A 175 6.71 -24.73 -8.93
CA ALA A 175 5.71 -23.99 -8.17
C ALA A 175 4.34 -24.61 -8.48
N PRO A 176 3.58 -25.04 -7.49
CA PRO A 176 2.21 -25.48 -7.71
C PRO A 176 1.41 -24.23 -8.06
N TRP A 177 1.31 -23.90 -9.33
CA TRP A 177 0.27 -23.01 -9.82
C TRP A 177 -1.05 -23.72 -9.66
N ILE A 178 -1.68 -23.36 -8.61
CA ILE A 178 -3.09 -23.42 -8.30
C ILE A 178 -3.93 -23.96 -9.47
N SER A 179 -4.12 -25.26 -9.49
CA SER A 179 -5.34 -25.84 -9.99
C SER A 179 -6.30 -25.82 -8.80
N GLY A 180 -7.26 -24.96 -8.79
CA GLY A 180 -8.21 -24.98 -7.70
C GLY A 180 -9.04 -23.73 -7.68
N GLU A 181 -10.29 -23.94 -7.98
CA GLU A 181 -11.49 -23.23 -7.56
C GLU A 181 -11.32 -21.73 -7.26
N ASP A 182 -11.83 -20.95 -8.18
CA ASP A 182 -12.06 -19.52 -8.08
C ASP A 182 -12.88 -19.22 -6.80
N PRO A 183 -12.30 -18.61 -5.76
CA PRO A 183 -13.02 -18.30 -4.51
C PRO A 183 -14.09 -17.23 -4.68
N PHE A 184 -14.25 -16.66 -5.90
CA PHE A 184 -15.20 -15.59 -6.21
C PHE A 184 -16.45 -16.09 -6.97
N ARG A 185 -16.62 -17.40 -7.16
CA ARG A 185 -17.77 -17.96 -7.89
C ARG A 185 -19.07 -18.02 -7.09
N SER A 186 -19.16 -17.49 -5.91
CA SER A 186 -20.32 -17.62 -5.01
C SER A 186 -20.93 -16.27 -4.61
N ILE A 187 -20.94 -15.27 -5.50
CA ILE A 187 -21.76 -14.07 -5.30
C ILE A 187 -22.45 -13.76 -6.63
N VAL A 188 -23.57 -14.45 -6.86
CA VAL A 188 -24.65 -14.03 -7.77
C VAL A 188 -25.89 -13.82 -6.92
#